data_c65992b0b25b5ae6c65223957c0be1da
#
_entry.id   c65992b0b25b5ae6c65223957c0be1da
#
_cell.length_a   1.000
_cell.length_b   1.000
_cell.length_c   1.000
_cell.angle_alpha   90.00
_cell.angle_beta   90.00
_cell.angle_gamma   90.00
#
_symmetry.space_group_name_H-M   'P 1'
#
loop_
_entity.id
_entity.type
_entity.pdbx_description
1 polymer ?
#
loop_
_entity_poly.entity_id
_entity_poly.type
_entity_poly.pdbx_seq_one_letter_code
_entity_poly.pdbx_strand_id
1 'polypeptide(L)' 'MTQFEVSQHTKLLANNEGQSREIKRLQVEAKQMRVAFRDLDLYCGQLEAENERLKAKLARYEMLETATQVWGY' A
#
# COMPACT_ATOMS: atom_id res chain seq x y z
N MET A 1 34.81 28.59 27.99
CA MET A 1 34.05 28.70 26.75
C MET A 1 33.65 30.12 26.48
N THR A 2 33.74 30.56 25.25
CA THR A 2 33.27 31.87 24.83
C THR A 2 31.76 31.78 24.60
N GLN A 3 31.07 32.91 24.62
CA GLN A 3 29.64 32.96 24.30
C GLN A 3 29.35 32.44 22.89
N PHE A 4 30.28 32.69 21.97
CA PHE A 4 30.16 32.19 20.60
C PHE A 4 30.15 30.66 20.57
N GLU A 5 31.04 30.00 21.28
CA GLU A 5 31.09 28.52 21.34
C GLU A 5 29.86 27.94 21.98
N VAL A 6 29.36 28.54 23.04
CA VAL A 6 28.12 28.12 23.71
C VAL A 6 26.93 28.25 22.75
N SER A 7 26.86 29.36 22.02
CA SER A 7 25.79 29.58 21.03
C SER A 7 25.82 28.55 19.90
N GLN A 8 27.01 28.23 19.37
CA GLN A 8 27.19 27.22 18.35
C GLN A 8 26.76 25.84 18.84
N HIS A 9 27.19 25.49 20.06
CA HIS A 9 26.82 24.21 20.65
C HIS A 9 25.30 24.07 20.82
N THR A 10 24.63 25.11 21.30
CA THR A 10 23.21 25.17 21.46
C THR A 10 22.46 24.98 20.12
N LYS A 11 22.94 25.64 19.07
CA LYS A 11 22.36 25.49 17.72
C LYS A 11 22.53 24.08 17.20
N LEU A 12 23.67 23.44 17.39
CA LEU A 12 23.92 22.07 16.98
C LEU A 12 22.99 21.09 17.71
N LEU A 13 22.80 21.28 19.01
CA LEU A 13 21.87 20.44 19.79
C LEU A 13 20.44 20.60 19.28
N ALA A 14 20.00 21.83 19.04
CA ALA A 14 18.65 22.09 18.53
C ALA A 14 18.45 21.45 17.15
N ASN A 15 19.45 21.55 16.27
CA ASN A 15 19.40 20.91 14.95
C ASN A 15 19.35 19.38 15.06
N ASN A 16 20.14 18.78 15.94
CA ASN A 16 20.16 17.34 16.15
C ASN A 16 18.81 16.84 16.68
N GLU A 17 18.19 17.56 17.62
CA GLU A 17 16.89 17.22 18.15
C GLU A 17 15.81 17.31 17.07
N GLY A 18 15.85 18.37 16.25
CA GLY A 18 14.95 18.54 15.13
C GLY A 18 15.05 17.42 14.11
N GLN A 19 16.30 17.06 13.75
CA GLN A 19 16.56 15.96 12.83
C GLN A 19 16.10 14.62 13.40
N SER A 20 16.31 14.38 14.68
CA SER A 20 15.87 13.16 15.35
C SER A 20 14.34 13.01 15.32
N ARG A 21 13.64 14.11 15.58
CA ARG A 21 12.17 14.12 15.50
C ARG A 21 11.68 13.86 14.09
N GLU A 22 12.34 14.46 13.09
CA GLU A 22 12.01 14.28 11.68
C GLU A 22 12.23 12.83 11.24
N ILE A 23 13.34 12.21 11.66
CA ILE A 23 13.63 10.81 11.36
C ILE A 23 12.55 9.91 11.96
N LYS A 24 12.16 10.15 13.20
CA LYS A 24 11.09 9.36 13.85
C LYS A 24 9.76 9.50 13.11
N ARG A 25 9.42 10.71 12.70
CA ARG A 25 8.21 10.98 11.92
C ARG A 25 8.22 10.22 10.60
N LEU A 26 9.33 10.26 9.88
CA LEU A 26 9.49 9.57 8.60
C LEU A 26 9.45 8.04 8.77
N GLN A 27 10.01 7.52 9.86
CA GLN A 27 9.95 6.09 10.17
C GLN A 27 8.52 5.63 10.41
N VAL A 28 7.73 6.42 11.13
CA VAL A 28 6.31 6.12 11.37
C VAL A 28 5.54 6.16 10.06
N GLU A 29 5.74 7.18 9.24
CA GLU A 29 5.09 7.30 7.93
C GLU A 29 5.45 6.11 7.03
N ALA A 30 6.73 5.73 6.98
CA ALA A 30 7.18 4.59 6.18
C ALA A 30 6.53 3.29 6.64
N LYS A 31 6.38 3.10 7.95
CA LYS A 31 5.72 1.93 8.51
C LYS A 31 4.24 1.89 8.13
N GLN A 32 3.56 3.04 8.22
CA GLN A 32 2.16 3.17 7.83
C GLN A 32 1.97 2.87 6.35
N MET A 33 2.87 3.36 5.50
CA MET A 33 2.84 3.07 4.06
C MET A 33 3.03 1.59 3.78
N ARG A 34 3.95 0.92 4.47
CA ARG A 34 4.18 -0.52 4.28
C ARG A 34 2.94 -1.33 4.62
N VAL A 35 2.25 -0.97 5.71
CA VAL A 35 0.99 -1.62 6.10
C VAL A 35 -0.08 -1.37 5.04
N ALA A 36 -0.22 -0.14 4.58
CA ALA A 36 -1.19 0.22 3.55
C ALA A 36 -0.93 -0.52 2.23
N PHE A 37 0.32 -0.64 1.81
CA PHE A 37 0.68 -1.40 0.60
C PHE A 37 0.40 -2.89 0.76
N ARG A 38 0.66 -3.45 1.92
CA ARG A 38 0.34 -4.87 2.20
C ARG A 38 -1.16 -5.11 2.11
N ASP A 39 -1.97 -4.23 2.71
CA ASP A 39 -3.42 -4.33 2.67
C ASP A 39 -3.94 -4.20 1.25
N LEU A 40 -3.36 -3.29 0.47
CA LEU A 40 -3.72 -3.11 -0.93
C LEU A 40 -3.38 -4.35 -1.77
N ASP A 41 -2.21 -4.95 -1.55
CA ASP A 41 -1.80 -6.17 -2.23
C ASP A 41 -2.76 -7.32 -1.93
N LEU A 42 -3.17 -7.48 -0.67
CA LEU A 42 -4.15 -8.49 -0.29
C LEU A 42 -5.49 -8.24 -0.98
N TYR A 43 -5.93 -7.01 -1.00
CA TYR A 43 -7.18 -6.63 -1.66
C TYR A 43 -7.12 -6.90 -3.17
N CYS A 44 -6.02 -6.54 -3.82
CA CYS A 44 -5.81 -6.82 -5.25
C CYS A 44 -5.82 -8.32 -5.52
N GLY A 45 -5.18 -9.13 -4.66
CA GLY A 45 -5.21 -10.58 -4.77
C GLY A 45 -6.62 -11.14 -4.69
N GLN A 46 -7.42 -10.62 -3.77
CA GLN A 46 -8.83 -11.02 -3.64
C GLN A 46 -9.65 -10.66 -4.88
N LEU A 47 -9.42 -9.47 -5.44
CA LEU A 47 -10.09 -9.04 -6.66
C LEU A 47 -9.68 -9.90 -7.86
N GLU A 48 -8.41 -10.25 -7.97
CA GLU A 48 -7.93 -11.13 -9.03
C GLU A 48 -8.59 -12.51 -8.94
N ALA A 49 -8.66 -13.08 -7.75
CA ALA A 49 -9.33 -14.37 -7.53
C ALA A 49 -10.80 -14.30 -7.89
N GLU A 50 -11.48 -13.21 -7.49
CA GLU A 50 -12.89 -13.00 -7.82
C GLU A 50 -13.10 -12.84 -9.32
N ASN A 51 -12.20 -12.11 -9.99
CA ASN A 51 -12.26 -11.95 -11.44
C ASN A 51 -12.11 -13.29 -12.16
N GLU A 52 -11.18 -14.13 -11.72
CA GLU A 52 -11.01 -15.46 -12.31
C GLU A 52 -12.25 -16.33 -12.09
N ARG A 53 -12.84 -16.25 -10.91
CA ARG A 53 -14.08 -16.98 -10.59
C ARG A 53 -15.23 -16.53 -11.50
N LEU A 54 -15.38 -15.22 -11.68
CA LEU A 54 -16.43 -14.66 -12.52
C LEU A 54 -16.21 -14.98 -14.00
N LYS A 55 -14.97 -14.96 -14.47
CA LYS A 55 -14.63 -15.36 -15.85
C LYS A 55 -15.00 -16.82 -16.10
N ALA A 56 -14.68 -17.70 -15.16
CA ALA A 56 -15.01 -19.12 -15.27
C ALA A 56 -16.53 -19.32 -15.27
N LYS A 57 -17.25 -18.59 -14.44
CA LYS A 57 -18.69 -18.64 -14.37
C LYS A 57 -19.33 -18.14 -15.68
N LEU A 58 -18.81 -17.03 -16.21
CA LEU A 58 -19.28 -16.47 -17.47
C LEU A 58 -19.04 -17.45 -18.62
N ALA A 59 -17.88 -18.07 -18.68
CA ALA A 59 -17.56 -19.07 -19.71
C ALA A 59 -18.55 -20.24 -19.68
N ARG A 60 -18.95 -20.68 -18.49
CA ARG A 60 -19.97 -21.74 -18.33
C ARG A 60 -21.31 -21.27 -18.86
N TYR A 61 -21.75 -20.07 -18.57
CA TYR A 61 -23.00 -19.51 -19.07
C TYR A 61 -22.97 -19.37 -20.59
N GLU A 62 -21.88 -18.93 -21.15
CA GLU A 62 -21.71 -18.83 -22.60
C GLU A 62 -21.78 -20.19 -23.28
N MET A 63 -21.16 -21.20 -22.69
CA MET A 63 -21.25 -22.57 -23.20
C MET A 63 -22.72 -23.11 -23.16
N LEU A 64 -23.42 -22.86 -22.07
CA LEU A 64 -24.82 -23.25 -21.92
C LEU A 64 -25.70 -22.52 -22.92
N GLU A 65 -25.46 -21.23 -23.12
CA GLU A 65 -26.20 -20.43 -24.10
C GLU A 65 -25.98 -20.95 -25.52
N THR A 66 -24.74 -21.24 -25.87
CA THR A 66 -24.36 -21.79 -27.17
C THR A 66 -25.03 -23.18 -27.37
N ALA A 67 -24.97 -24.03 -26.36
CA ALA A 67 -25.63 -25.36 -26.40
C ALA A 67 -27.13 -25.21 -26.55
N THR A 68 -27.75 -24.26 -25.87
CA THR A 68 -29.19 -23.99 -25.99
C THR A 68 -29.54 -23.53 -27.40
N GLN A 69 -28.71 -22.66 -28.00
CA GLN A 69 -28.92 -22.19 -29.38
C GLN A 69 -28.77 -23.31 -30.38
N VAL A 70 -27.86 -24.25 -30.17
CA VAL A 70 -27.63 -25.39 -31.08
C VAL A 70 -28.71 -26.44 -30.90
N TRP A 71 -29.09 -26.76 -29.67
CA TRP A 71 -30.04 -27.81 -29.36
C TRP A 71 -31.47 -27.29 -29.10
N GLY A 72 -31.62 -26.00 -28.88
CA GLY A 72 -32.86 -25.34 -28.53
C GLY A 72 -33.68 -24.97 -29.75
N TYR A 73 -34.92 -24.66 -29.48
CA TYR A 73 -35.91 -24.36 -30.51
C TYR A 73 -36.03 -22.90 -30.79
#